data_cf0d77b5536eafaef1584ec7f819828a
#
_entry.id   cf0d77b5536eafaef1584ec7f819828a
#
_cell.length_a   1.000
_cell.length_b   1.000
_cell.length_c   1.000
_cell.angle_alpha   90.00
_cell.angle_beta   90.00
_cell.angle_gamma   90.00
#
_symmetry.space_group_name_H-M   'P 1'
#
loop_
_entity.id
_entity.type
_entity.pdbx_description
1 polymer ?
#
loop_
_entity_poly.entity_id
_entity_poly.type
_entity_poly.pdbx_seq_one_letter_code
_entity_poly.pdbx_strand_id
1 'polypeptide(L)'
;MQIKKQADKRETGRKYRYFFVFFVVAILILALLFQFGTFMLTGETSPLRISKPATVRGSIYDQNGSLLALQTKLYNLSANKTLVNDPLLCAKVLSPVIGLTEDEILKKFDLAQANFLYIKKKMTESEKAKVVEIIREENLKGLMLEEILNRTYPENTLASTVIGFLGDDGYGLAGIEYSAQNILSPPENTEGYTGRGFNIYLTLDNPIQYILHKKAEAAMKTWQAEGIIFLAANAKTGEILGYVSEPSPDLNNYTKSTPDKLIDRTSNYTYEPGSVFKIFTAASLLELGFINENTSYYCSGTYNFKNSAVAPITCLAPHGNVTIEGVIQNSCNCGIAHFSESCPNSAFYNKLREFGFGTKTGIELPGESAGIFATPDKWTLRTKPTVAFGHAIGVTALQLVEAATVFANGGERRGISLISKITDADGKILYLHEPRTLSKPVSAKIASDMLKYMAAEKGIGRKAGLKDVPMAVKTGTAQIPEGKLGYSKTDFIASCIALFPANAPQIIVYMAVVKPKGMIYGSQVVAPVIGETASEIIDRYGMTREGTINIQHSGRIAAKPEESITVGKTMPNVIGKSKKELQILFNSDISSRLKILFEGEGYVYEQTPKEGTALTDGMTVILKFQ
;
A
#
# COMPACT_ATOMS: atom_id res chain seq x y z
N MET A 1 -31.36 -49.42 -46.04
CA MET A 1 -30.43 -48.76 -46.97
C MET A 1 -30.27 -47.24 -46.73
N GLN A 2 -31.30 -46.53 -46.25
CA GLN A 2 -31.25 -45.09 -45.94
C GLN A 2 -30.41 -44.70 -44.72
N ILE A 3 -30.39 -45.53 -43.67
CA ILE A 3 -29.62 -45.23 -42.41
C ILE A 3 -28.10 -45.29 -42.67
N LYS A 4 -27.63 -46.20 -43.50
CA LYS A 4 -26.20 -46.29 -43.87
C LYS A 4 -25.72 -45.09 -44.69
N LYS A 5 -26.55 -44.52 -45.55
CA LYS A 5 -26.23 -43.29 -46.34
C LYS A 5 -26.19 -42.02 -45.48
N GLN A 6 -26.98 -41.95 -44.39
CA GLN A 6 -26.94 -40.80 -43.47
C GLN A 6 -25.71 -40.84 -42.51
N ALA A 7 -25.30 -42.04 -42.11
CA ALA A 7 -24.08 -42.21 -41.31
C ALA A 7 -22.81 -41.84 -42.11
N ASP A 8 -22.75 -42.29 -43.35
CA ASP A 8 -21.63 -41.98 -44.27
C ASP A 8 -21.51 -40.46 -44.60
N LYS A 9 -22.65 -39.76 -44.75
CA LYS A 9 -22.66 -38.30 -44.95
C LYS A 9 -22.22 -37.52 -43.70
N ARG A 10 -22.53 -38.01 -42.48
CA ARG A 10 -22.08 -37.41 -41.23
C ARG A 10 -20.58 -37.63 -40.98
N GLU A 11 -20.09 -38.82 -41.33
CA GLU A 11 -18.66 -39.14 -41.21
C GLU A 11 -17.80 -38.36 -42.20
N THR A 12 -18.25 -38.19 -43.43
CA THR A 12 -17.61 -37.37 -44.46
C THR A 12 -17.61 -35.88 -44.07
N GLY A 13 -18.74 -35.38 -43.56
CA GLY A 13 -18.82 -33.98 -43.07
C GLY A 13 -17.91 -33.72 -41.88
N ARG A 14 -17.67 -34.75 -41.04
CA ARG A 14 -16.76 -34.65 -39.88
C ARG A 14 -15.30 -34.64 -40.32
N LYS A 15 -14.92 -35.45 -41.34
CA LYS A 15 -13.58 -35.46 -41.93
C LYS A 15 -13.27 -34.13 -42.60
N TYR A 16 -14.23 -33.52 -43.31
CA TYR A 16 -14.06 -32.19 -43.91
C TYR A 16 -13.87 -31.07 -42.89
N ARG A 17 -14.58 -31.16 -41.74
CA ARG A 17 -14.39 -30.19 -40.65
C ARG A 17 -13.00 -30.30 -40.00
N TYR A 18 -12.51 -31.51 -39.76
CA TYR A 18 -11.16 -31.71 -39.23
C TYR A 18 -10.09 -31.27 -40.26
N PHE A 19 -10.30 -31.56 -41.54
CA PHE A 19 -9.39 -31.11 -42.59
C PHE A 19 -9.37 -29.59 -42.69
N PHE A 20 -10.52 -28.93 -42.57
CA PHE A 20 -10.60 -27.46 -42.58
C PHE A 20 -9.89 -26.86 -41.35
N VAL A 21 -10.11 -27.38 -40.16
CA VAL A 21 -9.42 -26.94 -38.93
C VAL A 21 -7.90 -27.13 -39.07
N PHE A 22 -7.49 -28.31 -39.55
CA PHE A 22 -6.07 -28.62 -39.80
C PHE A 22 -5.45 -27.64 -40.83
N PHE A 23 -6.17 -27.33 -41.87
CA PHE A 23 -5.73 -26.40 -42.90
C PHE A 23 -5.58 -24.96 -42.38
N VAL A 24 -6.52 -24.49 -41.57
CA VAL A 24 -6.44 -23.19 -40.92
C VAL A 24 -5.26 -23.12 -39.92
N VAL A 25 -5.05 -24.17 -39.13
CA VAL A 25 -3.91 -24.26 -38.21
C VAL A 25 -2.59 -24.29 -39.00
N ALA A 26 -2.52 -25.03 -40.11
CA ALA A 26 -1.33 -25.09 -40.97
C ALA A 26 -1.00 -23.71 -41.59
N ILE A 27 -2.02 -22.96 -42.03
CA ILE A 27 -1.82 -21.58 -42.54
C ILE A 27 -1.32 -20.65 -41.42
N LEU A 28 -1.87 -20.74 -40.21
CA LEU A 28 -1.40 -19.96 -39.04
C LEU A 28 0.06 -20.27 -38.70
N ILE A 29 0.44 -21.55 -38.72
CA ILE A 29 1.83 -21.96 -38.47
C ILE A 29 2.75 -21.44 -39.58
N LEU A 30 2.34 -21.53 -40.87
CA LEU A 30 3.09 -20.98 -41.98
C LEU A 30 3.24 -19.45 -41.91
N ALA A 31 2.19 -18.74 -41.52
CA ALA A 31 2.24 -17.30 -41.31
C ALA A 31 3.21 -16.91 -40.18
N LEU A 32 3.18 -17.67 -39.04
CA LEU A 32 4.12 -17.51 -37.94
C LEU A 32 5.57 -17.80 -38.38
N LEU A 33 5.80 -18.89 -39.11
CA LEU A 33 7.13 -19.22 -39.62
C LEU A 33 7.64 -18.18 -40.65
N PHE A 34 6.76 -17.66 -41.48
CA PHE A 34 7.11 -16.58 -42.42
C PHE A 34 7.46 -15.30 -41.68
N GLN A 35 6.67 -14.94 -40.66
CA GLN A 35 6.93 -13.77 -39.83
C GLN A 35 8.23 -13.92 -39.02
N PHE A 36 8.51 -15.12 -38.47
CA PHE A 36 9.79 -15.44 -37.82
C PHE A 36 10.96 -15.42 -38.80
N GLY A 37 10.76 -15.96 -40.02
CA GLY A 37 11.77 -15.96 -41.09
C GLY A 37 12.11 -14.54 -41.57
N THR A 38 11.10 -13.67 -41.76
CA THR A 38 11.34 -12.25 -42.08
C THR A 38 12.07 -11.55 -40.94
N PHE A 39 11.72 -11.82 -39.66
CA PHE A 39 12.43 -11.29 -38.49
C PHE A 39 13.92 -11.73 -38.46
N MET A 40 14.22 -12.99 -38.80
CA MET A 40 15.58 -13.49 -38.86
C MET A 40 16.40 -12.98 -40.04
N LEU A 41 15.76 -12.77 -41.21
CA LEU A 41 16.43 -12.33 -42.41
C LEU A 41 16.62 -10.81 -42.52
N THR A 42 15.71 -10.02 -41.92
CA THR A 42 15.80 -8.55 -41.96
C THR A 42 16.79 -7.98 -40.95
N GLY A 43 17.22 -8.79 -40.00
CA GLY A 43 18.14 -8.31 -38.96
C GLY A 43 17.60 -7.14 -38.13
N GLU A 44 16.35 -6.78 -38.31
CA GLU A 44 15.61 -5.85 -37.46
C GLU A 44 15.25 -6.54 -36.15
N THR A 45 16.26 -6.96 -35.40
CA THR A 45 16.17 -6.73 -33.97
C THR A 45 16.12 -5.21 -33.86
N SER A 46 14.91 -4.65 -33.80
CA SER A 46 14.79 -3.37 -33.12
C SER A 46 15.51 -3.60 -31.81
N PRO A 47 16.69 -2.99 -31.56
CA PRO A 47 17.16 -2.99 -30.20
C PRO A 47 15.96 -2.43 -29.47
N LEU A 48 15.48 -3.14 -28.44
CA LEU A 48 14.72 -2.50 -27.38
C LEU A 48 15.62 -1.33 -26.98
N ARG A 49 15.42 -0.19 -27.65
CA ARG A 49 15.91 1.08 -27.19
C ARG A 49 15.09 1.29 -25.92
N ILE A 50 15.59 0.72 -24.83
CA ILE A 50 15.28 1.19 -23.49
C ILE A 50 15.84 2.62 -23.52
N SER A 51 15.06 3.53 -24.08
CA SER A 51 15.37 4.94 -23.99
C SER A 51 15.16 5.25 -22.53
N LYS A 52 16.27 5.45 -21.81
CA LYS A 52 16.19 5.99 -20.44
C LYS A 52 15.32 7.24 -20.54
N PRO A 53 14.34 7.41 -19.62
CA PRO A 53 13.54 8.62 -19.64
C PRO A 53 14.48 9.82 -19.58
N ALA A 54 14.40 10.68 -20.59
CA ALA A 54 15.21 11.90 -20.67
C ALA A 54 14.82 12.89 -19.54
N THR A 55 13.66 12.68 -18.94
CA THR A 55 13.07 13.53 -17.91
C THR A 55 13.65 13.24 -16.54
N VAL A 56 14.07 14.27 -15.83
CA VAL A 56 14.35 14.18 -14.38
C VAL A 56 13.02 13.93 -13.69
N ARG A 57 12.87 12.75 -13.11
CA ARG A 57 11.61 12.28 -12.51
C ARG A 57 11.24 13.13 -11.30
N GLY A 58 9.96 13.51 -11.19
CA GLY A 58 9.41 14.27 -10.07
C GLY A 58 9.54 13.53 -8.73
N SER A 59 9.52 14.27 -7.65
CA SER A 59 9.61 13.74 -6.28
C SER A 59 8.25 13.32 -5.74
N ILE A 60 8.27 12.40 -4.77
CA ILE A 60 7.09 11.99 -4.02
C ILE A 60 7.28 12.45 -2.57
N TYR A 61 6.26 13.11 -2.03
CA TYR A 61 6.24 13.66 -0.68
C TYR A 61 5.04 13.11 0.11
N ASP A 62 5.13 13.13 1.44
CA ASP A 62 3.97 12.97 2.31
C ASP A 62 3.11 14.25 2.32
N GLN A 63 1.98 14.25 3.06
CA GLN A 63 1.09 15.43 3.14
C GLN A 63 1.78 16.66 3.76
N ASN A 64 2.79 16.46 4.59
CA ASN A 64 3.55 17.50 5.30
C ASN A 64 4.80 17.98 4.53
N GLY A 65 5.04 17.39 3.32
CA GLY A 65 6.19 17.69 2.49
C GLY A 65 7.47 16.92 2.88
N SER A 66 7.36 15.88 3.71
CA SER A 66 8.49 14.96 3.96
C SER A 66 8.76 14.14 2.71
N LEU A 67 10.02 14.00 2.34
CA LEU A 67 10.42 13.34 1.11
C LEU A 67 10.34 11.82 1.23
N LEU A 68 9.62 11.19 0.31
CA LEU A 68 9.46 9.73 0.24
C LEU A 68 10.22 9.10 -0.93
N ALA A 69 10.35 9.83 -2.04
CA ALA A 69 11.13 9.38 -3.20
C ALA A 69 11.72 10.57 -3.96
N LEU A 70 13.00 10.47 -4.31
CA LEU A 70 13.69 11.50 -5.10
C LEU A 70 14.64 10.89 -6.11
N GLN A 71 14.97 11.66 -7.14
CA GLN A 71 15.98 11.27 -8.11
C GLN A 71 17.33 11.86 -7.72
N THR A 72 18.36 11.00 -7.65
CA THR A 72 19.74 11.36 -7.32
C THR A 72 20.67 10.99 -8.47
N LYS A 73 21.78 11.73 -8.60
CA LYS A 73 22.85 11.39 -9.52
C LYS A 73 23.78 10.36 -8.90
N LEU A 74 24.01 9.28 -9.61
CA LEU A 74 25.02 8.27 -9.27
C LEU A 74 25.90 8.01 -10.48
N TYR A 75 26.97 7.24 -10.29
CA TYR A 75 27.94 6.97 -11.34
C TYR A 75 28.25 5.48 -11.42
N ASN A 76 28.33 4.97 -12.64
CA ASN A 76 28.86 3.64 -12.88
C ASN A 76 30.33 3.75 -13.30
N LEU A 77 31.20 3.01 -12.66
CA LEU A 77 32.57 2.80 -13.11
C LEU A 77 32.62 1.54 -13.96
N SER A 78 32.96 1.69 -15.21
CA SER A 78 33.16 0.60 -16.17
C SER A 78 34.58 0.60 -16.70
N ALA A 79 34.97 -0.52 -17.28
CA ALA A 79 36.27 -0.68 -17.93
C ALA A 79 36.13 -1.30 -19.32
N ASN A 80 36.97 -0.85 -20.23
CA ASN A 80 37.27 -1.60 -21.45
C ASN A 80 38.54 -2.44 -21.21
N LYS A 81 38.37 -3.75 -21.11
CA LYS A 81 39.42 -4.73 -20.78
C LYS A 81 40.66 -4.61 -21.66
N THR A 82 40.48 -4.29 -22.95
CA THR A 82 41.59 -4.18 -23.89
C THR A 82 42.36 -2.87 -23.79
N LEU A 83 41.80 -1.86 -23.12
CA LEU A 83 42.40 -0.54 -22.95
C LEU A 83 42.96 -0.33 -21.53
N VAL A 84 42.62 -1.21 -20.58
CA VAL A 84 43.19 -1.15 -19.22
C VAL A 84 44.64 -1.61 -19.27
N ASN A 85 45.53 -0.66 -18.90
CA ASN A 85 46.97 -0.89 -18.99
C ASN A 85 47.51 -1.83 -17.89
N ASP A 86 46.93 -1.76 -16.70
CA ASP A 86 47.35 -2.59 -15.54
C ASP A 86 46.14 -2.94 -14.66
N PRO A 87 45.51 -4.12 -14.82
CA PRO A 87 44.37 -4.53 -14.00
C PRO A 87 44.70 -4.72 -12.51
N LEU A 88 45.96 -5.14 -12.20
CA LEU A 88 46.41 -5.36 -10.81
C LEU A 88 46.54 -4.02 -10.07
N LEU A 89 47.19 -3.02 -10.69
CA LEU A 89 47.28 -1.67 -10.14
C LEU A 89 45.88 -1.09 -9.99
N CYS A 90 45.02 -1.22 -11.03
CA CYS A 90 43.65 -0.78 -10.99
C CYS A 90 42.88 -1.35 -9.79
N ALA A 91 42.95 -2.65 -9.54
CA ALA A 91 42.32 -3.29 -8.41
C ALA A 91 42.85 -2.77 -7.06
N LYS A 92 44.17 -2.67 -6.93
CA LYS A 92 44.85 -2.22 -5.71
C LYS A 92 44.45 -0.80 -5.30
N VAL A 93 44.44 0.15 -6.24
CA VAL A 93 44.20 1.57 -5.92
C VAL A 93 42.72 1.93 -5.80
N LEU A 94 41.84 1.20 -6.51
CA LEU A 94 40.40 1.44 -6.45
C LEU A 94 39.71 0.74 -5.27
N SER A 95 40.22 -0.43 -4.83
CA SER A 95 39.66 -1.24 -3.74
C SER A 95 39.29 -0.40 -2.50
N PRO A 96 40.16 0.42 -1.93
CA PRO A 96 39.86 1.16 -0.69
C PRO A 96 38.80 2.26 -0.88
N VAL A 97 38.54 2.68 -2.12
CA VAL A 97 37.62 3.79 -2.42
C VAL A 97 36.24 3.29 -2.78
N ILE A 98 36.15 2.18 -3.52
CA ILE A 98 34.85 1.71 -4.04
C ILE A 98 34.21 0.62 -3.18
N GLY A 99 34.83 0.21 -2.06
CA GLY A 99 34.29 -0.78 -1.14
C GLY A 99 34.19 -2.19 -1.73
N LEU A 100 35.09 -2.54 -2.64
CA LEU A 100 35.28 -3.90 -3.16
C LEU A 100 36.71 -4.35 -2.83
N THR A 101 36.91 -5.63 -2.59
CA THR A 101 38.28 -6.18 -2.41
C THR A 101 39.01 -6.23 -3.75
N GLU A 102 40.35 -6.26 -3.70
CA GLU A 102 41.19 -6.42 -4.90
C GLU A 102 40.80 -7.67 -5.68
N ASP A 103 40.61 -8.78 -4.97
CA ASP A 103 40.19 -10.06 -5.56
C ASP A 103 38.82 -10.00 -6.27
N GLU A 104 37.86 -9.25 -5.70
CA GLU A 104 36.57 -9.07 -6.34
C GLU A 104 36.66 -8.25 -7.62
N ILE A 105 37.52 -7.25 -7.65
CA ILE A 105 37.75 -6.44 -8.85
C ILE A 105 38.42 -7.30 -9.92
N LEU A 106 39.49 -8.03 -9.56
CA LEU A 106 40.22 -8.93 -10.48
C LEU A 106 39.33 -10.01 -11.06
N LYS A 107 38.52 -10.68 -10.21
CA LYS A 107 37.52 -11.65 -10.68
C LYS A 107 36.56 -11.08 -11.72
N LYS A 108 36.18 -9.81 -11.62
CA LYS A 108 35.31 -9.17 -12.64
C LYS A 108 36.05 -9.04 -13.99
N PHE A 109 37.34 -8.71 -13.97
CA PHE A 109 38.17 -8.72 -15.18
C PHE A 109 38.29 -10.11 -15.80
N ASP A 110 38.50 -11.17 -14.95
CA ASP A 110 38.69 -12.54 -15.41
C ASP A 110 37.40 -13.14 -15.97
N LEU A 111 36.27 -12.93 -15.29
CA LEU A 111 34.97 -13.49 -15.67
C LEU A 111 34.31 -12.77 -16.86
N ALA A 112 34.77 -11.57 -17.19
CA ALA A 112 34.20 -10.80 -18.30
C ALA A 112 34.51 -11.49 -19.64
N GLN A 113 33.47 -11.98 -20.30
CA GLN A 113 33.56 -12.55 -21.67
C GLN A 113 33.66 -11.46 -22.74
N ALA A 114 33.10 -10.26 -22.48
CA ALA A 114 33.16 -9.10 -23.35
C ALA A 114 34.29 -8.17 -22.96
N ASN A 115 34.69 -7.30 -23.90
CA ASN A 115 35.71 -6.27 -23.62
C ASN A 115 35.21 -5.21 -22.64
N PHE A 116 33.91 -5.02 -22.49
CA PHE A 116 33.29 -4.07 -21.58
C PHE A 116 32.81 -4.80 -20.29
N LEU A 117 33.12 -4.22 -19.14
CA LEU A 117 32.64 -4.70 -17.84
C LEU A 117 32.36 -3.54 -16.88
N TYR A 118 31.40 -3.76 -15.98
CA TYR A 118 31.18 -2.85 -14.84
C TYR A 118 32.07 -3.28 -13.65
N ILE A 119 32.94 -2.39 -13.20
CA ILE A 119 33.73 -2.58 -11.98
C ILE A 119 32.83 -2.30 -10.77
N LYS A 120 32.20 -1.12 -10.73
CA LYS A 120 31.26 -0.74 -9.68
C LYS A 120 30.07 0.01 -10.27
N LYS A 121 28.85 -0.37 -9.87
CA LYS A 121 27.63 0.37 -10.20
C LYS A 121 27.18 1.23 -9.03
N LYS A 122 26.45 2.31 -9.33
CA LYS A 122 25.80 3.18 -8.35
C LYS A 122 26.77 3.82 -7.34
N MET A 123 27.94 4.25 -7.81
CA MET A 123 28.87 5.01 -6.98
C MET A 123 28.32 6.39 -6.64
N THR A 124 28.70 6.85 -5.49
CA THR A 124 28.37 8.19 -5.00
C THR A 124 29.25 9.25 -5.66
N GLU A 125 28.86 10.54 -5.59
CA GLU A 125 29.69 11.63 -6.06
C GLU A 125 31.05 11.68 -5.34
N SER A 126 31.07 11.39 -4.02
CA SER A 126 32.31 11.32 -3.24
C SER A 126 33.23 10.19 -3.72
N GLU A 127 32.68 8.99 -3.98
CA GLU A 127 33.46 7.87 -4.54
C GLU A 127 33.98 8.23 -5.95
N LYS A 128 33.12 8.82 -6.80
CA LYS A 128 33.51 9.29 -8.14
C LYS A 128 34.66 10.28 -8.07
N ALA A 129 34.57 11.29 -7.19
CA ALA A 129 35.61 12.33 -7.08
C ALA A 129 36.99 11.70 -6.76
N LYS A 130 37.02 10.78 -5.79
CA LYS A 130 38.22 10.02 -5.44
C LYS A 130 38.73 9.13 -6.57
N VAL A 131 37.79 8.44 -7.25
CA VAL A 131 38.16 7.60 -8.42
C VAL A 131 38.75 8.43 -9.54
N VAL A 132 38.19 9.61 -9.83
CA VAL A 132 38.72 10.54 -10.84
C VAL A 132 40.16 11.01 -10.49
N GLU A 133 40.41 11.32 -9.22
CA GLU A 133 41.72 11.69 -8.72
C GLU A 133 42.74 10.55 -8.91
N ILE A 134 42.39 9.34 -8.49
CA ILE A 134 43.22 8.13 -8.65
C ILE A 134 43.48 7.83 -10.15
N ILE A 135 42.47 7.92 -11.00
CA ILE A 135 42.63 7.69 -12.45
C ILE A 135 43.67 8.65 -13.03
N ARG A 136 43.66 9.92 -12.57
CA ARG A 136 44.60 10.93 -13.03
C ARG A 136 46.00 10.72 -12.47
N GLU A 137 46.14 10.45 -11.16
CA GLU A 137 47.43 10.30 -10.49
C GLU A 137 48.17 9.05 -10.96
N GLU A 138 47.48 7.92 -11.07
CA GLU A 138 48.05 6.65 -11.48
C GLU A 138 48.03 6.43 -13.01
N ASN A 139 47.57 7.41 -13.79
CA ASN A 139 47.46 7.37 -15.25
C ASN A 139 46.74 6.10 -15.75
N LEU A 140 45.66 5.71 -15.08
CA LEU A 140 44.85 4.53 -15.43
C LEU A 140 44.09 4.78 -16.73
N LYS A 141 44.23 3.86 -17.69
CA LYS A 141 43.55 3.93 -18.98
C LYS A 141 42.42 2.89 -19.07
N GLY A 142 41.48 3.10 -19.98
CA GLY A 142 40.40 2.14 -20.26
C GLY A 142 39.27 2.16 -19.23
N LEU A 143 39.29 3.06 -18.24
CA LEU A 143 38.22 3.29 -17.29
C LEU A 143 37.27 4.39 -17.79
N MET A 144 35.97 4.17 -17.59
CA MET A 144 34.93 5.13 -17.96
C MET A 144 33.96 5.32 -16.80
N LEU A 145 33.55 6.56 -16.59
CA LEU A 145 32.54 6.96 -15.63
C LEU A 145 31.28 7.37 -16.40
N GLU A 146 30.18 6.73 -16.09
CA GLU A 146 28.87 7.02 -16.66
C GLU A 146 27.99 7.62 -15.57
N GLU A 147 27.49 8.84 -15.78
CA GLU A 147 26.47 9.43 -14.91
C GLU A 147 25.14 8.72 -15.14
N ILE A 148 24.51 8.28 -14.06
CA ILE A 148 23.19 7.70 -14.09
C ILE A 148 22.27 8.43 -13.12
N LEU A 149 21.01 8.58 -13.49
CA LEU A 149 19.98 9.03 -12.59
C LEU A 149 19.47 7.82 -11.82
N ASN A 150 19.53 7.87 -10.49
CA ASN A 150 19.04 6.82 -9.62
C ASN A 150 17.87 7.32 -8.79
N ARG A 151 16.90 6.47 -8.54
CA ARG A 151 15.82 6.74 -7.59
C ARG A 151 16.23 6.33 -6.20
N THR A 152 16.02 7.19 -5.22
CA THR A 152 16.34 6.95 -3.81
C THR A 152 15.08 7.10 -2.98
N TYR A 153 14.89 6.19 -2.05
CA TYR A 153 13.77 6.11 -1.13
C TYR A 153 14.30 6.26 0.30
N PRO A 154 14.24 7.47 0.90
CA PRO A 154 14.89 7.74 2.19
C PRO A 154 14.39 6.86 3.33
N GLU A 155 13.14 6.45 3.28
CA GLU A 155 12.48 5.66 4.32
C GLU A 155 12.53 4.14 4.07
N ASN A 156 13.25 3.67 3.05
CA ASN A 156 13.49 2.27 2.70
C ASN A 156 12.22 1.40 2.62
N THR A 157 11.70 0.92 3.77
CA THR A 157 10.56 0.01 3.86
C THR A 157 9.23 0.73 4.14
N LEU A 158 9.29 1.97 4.62
CA LEU A 158 8.10 2.71 5.04
C LEU A 158 7.20 3.05 3.83
N ALA A 159 5.92 2.70 3.90
CA ALA A 159 4.94 2.86 2.82
C ALA A 159 5.38 2.27 1.47
N SER A 160 6.23 1.24 1.48
CA SER A 160 6.89 0.72 0.28
C SER A 160 5.91 0.25 -0.81
N THR A 161 4.79 -0.37 -0.44
CA THR A 161 3.76 -0.82 -1.39
C THR A 161 2.97 0.34 -2.01
N VAL A 162 2.87 1.48 -1.30
CA VAL A 162 2.27 2.71 -1.83
C VAL A 162 3.24 3.42 -2.76
N ILE A 163 4.46 3.67 -2.31
CA ILE A 163 5.48 4.39 -3.10
C ILE A 163 5.82 3.58 -4.35
N GLY A 164 6.15 2.29 -4.18
CA GLY A 164 6.62 1.45 -5.27
C GLY A 164 8.08 1.69 -5.62
N PHE A 165 8.53 1.15 -6.74
CA PHE A 165 9.93 1.20 -7.17
C PHE A 165 10.04 1.23 -8.69
N LEU A 166 11.24 1.59 -9.17
CA LEU A 166 11.56 1.67 -10.59
C LEU A 166 12.33 0.41 -11.06
N GLY A 167 12.13 0.05 -12.32
CA GLY A 167 13.02 -0.85 -13.04
C GLY A 167 14.37 -0.18 -13.38
N ASP A 168 15.31 -0.98 -13.85
CA ASP A 168 16.62 -0.48 -14.32
C ASP A 168 16.51 0.45 -15.53
N ASP A 169 15.38 0.39 -16.23
CA ASP A 169 15.01 1.26 -17.36
C ASP A 169 14.46 2.62 -16.91
N GLY A 170 14.23 2.81 -15.60
CA GLY A 170 13.68 4.04 -15.01
C GLY A 170 12.16 4.14 -15.10
N TYR A 171 11.44 3.09 -15.51
CA TYR A 171 9.98 3.04 -15.46
C TYR A 171 9.48 2.48 -14.14
N GLY A 172 8.31 2.99 -13.67
CA GLY A 172 7.66 2.49 -12.47
C GLY A 172 7.20 1.04 -12.63
N LEU A 173 7.49 0.18 -11.67
CA LEU A 173 7.07 -1.24 -11.66
C LEU A 173 5.95 -1.51 -10.65
N ALA A 174 5.81 -0.70 -9.62
CA ALA A 174 4.81 -0.87 -8.57
C ALA A 174 4.39 0.48 -7.97
N GLY A 175 3.31 0.48 -7.19
CA GLY A 175 2.84 1.63 -6.41
C GLY A 175 2.58 2.89 -7.24
N ILE A 176 2.73 4.04 -6.63
CA ILE A 176 2.61 5.37 -7.26
C ILE A 176 3.67 5.58 -8.34
N GLU A 177 4.86 5.00 -8.18
CA GLU A 177 5.88 5.04 -9.22
C GLU A 177 5.36 4.47 -10.56
N TYR A 178 4.53 3.41 -10.51
CA TYR A 178 3.89 2.83 -11.70
C TYR A 178 2.63 3.61 -12.10
N SER A 179 1.68 3.78 -11.19
CA SER A 179 0.37 4.34 -11.53
C SER A 179 0.43 5.80 -11.97
N ALA A 180 1.40 6.56 -11.44
CA ALA A 180 1.62 7.95 -11.78
C ALA A 180 2.86 8.16 -12.70
N GLN A 181 3.23 7.14 -13.48
CA GLN A 181 4.39 7.20 -14.39
C GLN A 181 4.39 8.47 -15.26
N ASN A 182 3.26 8.78 -15.90
CA ASN A 182 3.14 9.92 -16.82
C ASN A 182 3.06 11.29 -16.09
N ILE A 183 2.93 11.28 -14.77
CA ILE A 183 2.99 12.48 -13.93
C ILE A 183 4.43 12.69 -13.47
N LEU A 184 5.03 11.65 -12.91
CA LEU A 184 6.40 11.70 -12.39
C LEU A 184 7.45 11.82 -13.51
N SER A 185 7.16 11.30 -14.70
CA SER A 185 8.02 11.37 -15.88
C SER A 185 7.16 11.59 -17.14
N PRO A 186 6.60 12.80 -17.31
CA PRO A 186 5.72 13.12 -18.43
C PRO A 186 6.49 13.10 -19.76
N PRO A 187 5.80 12.82 -20.88
CA PRO A 187 6.34 13.03 -22.22
C PRO A 187 6.72 14.50 -22.45
N GLU A 188 7.74 14.74 -23.31
CA GLU A 188 8.26 16.08 -23.60
C GLU A 188 7.22 17.08 -24.14
N ASN A 189 6.16 16.58 -24.78
CA ASN A 189 5.06 17.39 -25.31
C ASN A 189 3.93 17.68 -24.30
N THR A 190 4.12 17.33 -23.03
CA THR A 190 3.13 17.60 -21.97
C THR A 190 3.09 19.09 -21.65
N GLU A 191 1.89 19.65 -21.53
CA GLU A 191 1.69 21.04 -21.13
C GLU A 191 2.31 21.31 -19.75
N GLY A 192 3.09 22.40 -19.64
CA GLY A 192 3.81 22.74 -18.41
C GLY A 192 5.09 21.94 -18.16
N TYR A 193 5.51 21.09 -19.09
CA TYR A 193 6.77 20.34 -18.98
C TYR A 193 7.99 21.25 -19.21
N THR A 194 8.89 21.29 -18.25
CA THR A 194 10.11 22.12 -18.24
C THR A 194 11.40 21.28 -18.21
N GLY A 195 11.36 20.01 -18.65
CA GLY A 195 12.47 19.07 -18.55
C GLY A 195 12.50 18.31 -17.21
N ARG A 196 11.56 18.58 -16.31
CA ARG A 196 11.40 17.91 -15.02
C ARG A 196 9.97 17.36 -14.87
N GLY A 197 9.85 16.19 -14.24
CA GLY A 197 8.58 15.61 -13.90
C GLY A 197 7.85 16.37 -12.79
N PHE A 198 6.55 16.14 -12.68
CA PHE A 198 5.71 16.78 -11.68
C PHE A 198 5.85 16.08 -10.32
N ASN A 199 5.80 16.84 -9.25
CA ASN A 199 5.89 16.32 -7.89
C ASN A 199 4.51 15.87 -7.39
N ILE A 200 4.49 14.76 -6.66
CA ILE A 200 3.27 14.21 -6.06
C ILE A 200 3.38 14.33 -4.55
N TYR A 201 2.33 14.88 -3.94
CA TYR A 201 2.14 14.89 -2.50
C TYR A 201 1.07 13.88 -2.16
N LEU A 202 1.43 12.88 -1.37
CA LEU A 202 0.51 11.87 -0.89
C LEU A 202 -0.32 12.41 0.29
N THR A 203 -1.41 11.75 0.61
CA THR A 203 -2.21 12.00 1.81
C THR A 203 -1.58 11.37 3.06
N LEU A 204 -0.57 10.51 2.91
CA LEU A 204 0.13 9.86 4.00
C LEU A 204 0.73 10.88 4.98
N ASP A 205 0.54 10.65 6.28
CA ASP A 205 1.22 11.34 7.37
C ASP A 205 2.38 10.46 7.85
N ASN A 206 3.62 10.86 7.60
CA ASN A 206 4.78 10.03 7.86
C ASN A 206 4.89 9.55 9.32
N PRO A 207 4.65 10.39 10.34
CA PRO A 207 4.51 9.94 11.73
C PRO A 207 3.45 8.87 11.95
N ILE A 208 2.25 9.02 11.37
CA ILE A 208 1.19 7.98 11.48
C ILE A 208 1.64 6.72 10.76
N GLN A 209 2.18 6.85 9.56
CA GLN A 209 2.72 5.72 8.79
C GLN A 209 3.76 4.94 9.60
N TYR A 210 4.65 5.66 10.30
CA TYR A 210 5.66 5.06 11.18
C TYR A 210 5.04 4.32 12.37
N ILE A 211 4.05 4.93 13.05
CA ILE A 211 3.32 4.28 14.14
C ILE A 211 2.71 2.95 13.66
N LEU A 212 1.98 2.98 12.54
CA LEU A 212 1.35 1.78 11.99
C LEU A 212 2.39 0.71 11.63
N HIS A 213 3.47 1.11 10.95
CA HIS A 213 4.54 0.21 10.52
C HIS A 213 5.21 -0.49 11.71
N LYS A 214 5.60 0.26 12.75
CA LYS A 214 6.21 -0.30 13.97
C LYS A 214 5.28 -1.26 14.70
N LYS A 215 3.98 -0.91 14.82
CA LYS A 215 2.99 -1.82 15.43
C LYS A 215 2.77 -3.07 14.58
N ALA A 216 2.78 -2.95 13.25
CA ALA A 216 2.67 -4.09 12.35
C ALA A 216 3.88 -5.02 12.45
N GLU A 217 5.11 -4.50 12.43
CA GLU A 217 6.34 -5.28 12.64
C GLU A 217 6.31 -6.05 13.98
N ALA A 218 5.91 -5.37 15.06
CA ALA A 218 5.78 -5.99 16.38
C ALA A 218 4.73 -7.11 16.38
N ALA A 219 3.58 -6.87 15.74
CA ALA A 219 2.51 -7.88 15.63
C ALA A 219 2.92 -9.06 14.75
N MET A 220 3.61 -8.82 13.61
CA MET A 220 4.19 -9.90 12.77
C MET A 220 5.06 -10.84 13.59
N LYS A 221 5.97 -10.27 14.39
CA LYS A 221 6.89 -11.03 15.24
C LYS A 221 6.16 -11.76 16.37
N THR A 222 5.25 -11.07 17.07
CA THR A 222 4.53 -11.62 18.22
C THR A 222 3.64 -12.80 17.82
N TRP A 223 2.91 -12.64 16.73
CA TRP A 223 1.92 -13.63 16.30
C TRP A 223 2.45 -14.58 15.21
N GLN A 224 3.71 -14.46 14.80
CA GLN A 224 4.29 -15.22 13.69
C GLN A 224 3.33 -15.28 12.49
N ALA A 225 2.74 -14.14 12.18
CA ALA A 225 1.71 -14.01 11.16
C ALA A 225 2.28 -14.16 9.75
N GLU A 226 1.45 -14.59 8.79
CA GLU A 226 1.83 -14.64 7.37
C GLU A 226 1.82 -13.24 6.73
N GLY A 227 0.96 -12.35 7.23
CA GLY A 227 0.89 -10.97 6.76
C GLY A 227 0.08 -10.08 7.68
N ILE A 228 0.29 -8.78 7.53
CA ILE A 228 -0.50 -7.75 8.21
C ILE A 228 -0.93 -6.69 7.20
N ILE A 229 -2.18 -6.28 7.35
CA ILE A 229 -2.79 -5.12 6.70
C ILE A 229 -3.09 -4.12 7.80
N PHE A 230 -2.64 -2.87 7.67
CA PHE A 230 -2.90 -1.84 8.66
C PHE A 230 -3.13 -0.49 7.96
N LEU A 231 -4.32 0.09 8.14
CA LEU A 231 -4.75 1.34 7.53
C LEU A 231 -5.17 2.35 8.59
N ALA A 232 -4.84 3.61 8.35
CA ALA A 232 -5.45 4.76 8.99
C ALA A 232 -5.96 5.72 7.92
N ALA A 233 -7.16 6.26 8.12
CA ALA A 233 -7.78 7.21 7.20
C ALA A 233 -8.44 8.36 7.94
N ASN A 234 -8.47 9.53 7.30
CA ASN A 234 -9.31 10.64 7.72
C ASN A 234 -10.78 10.26 7.48
N ALA A 235 -11.55 10.14 8.53
CA ALA A 235 -12.94 9.68 8.47
C ALA A 235 -13.85 10.67 7.72
N LYS A 236 -13.50 11.95 7.65
CA LYS A 236 -14.30 13.01 7.01
C LYS A 236 -14.02 13.14 5.52
N THR A 237 -12.76 12.99 5.13
CA THR A 237 -12.33 13.22 3.74
C THR A 237 -12.12 11.93 2.95
N GLY A 238 -11.86 10.81 3.61
CA GLY A 238 -11.46 9.55 2.98
C GLY A 238 -9.96 9.46 2.67
N GLU A 239 -9.17 10.49 2.93
CA GLU A 239 -7.72 10.49 2.71
C GLU A 239 -7.03 9.44 3.56
N ILE A 240 -6.18 8.63 2.93
CA ILE A 240 -5.40 7.59 3.62
C ILE A 240 -4.19 8.24 4.27
N LEU A 241 -4.13 8.19 5.60
CA LEU A 241 -3.07 8.78 6.43
C LEU A 241 -1.92 7.81 6.72
N GLY A 242 -2.22 6.52 6.69
CA GLY A 242 -1.25 5.45 6.89
C GLY A 242 -1.68 4.18 6.17
N TYR A 243 -0.71 3.49 5.57
CA TYR A 243 -0.94 2.33 4.71
C TYR A 243 0.19 1.32 4.88
N VAL A 244 -0.10 0.19 5.49
CA VAL A 244 0.88 -0.88 5.74
C VAL A 244 0.41 -2.19 5.17
N SER A 245 1.29 -2.85 4.45
CA SER A 245 1.15 -4.22 3.94
C SER A 245 2.43 -4.99 4.26
N GLU A 246 2.42 -5.76 5.35
CA GLU A 246 3.58 -6.58 5.74
C GLU A 246 3.43 -8.04 5.31
N PRO A 247 4.55 -8.72 5.00
CA PRO A 247 5.92 -8.22 4.93
C PRO A 247 6.14 -7.30 3.73
N SER A 248 6.99 -6.29 3.89
CA SER A 248 7.25 -5.24 2.91
C SER A 248 8.68 -5.29 2.35
N PRO A 249 8.94 -4.80 1.11
CA PRO A 249 10.27 -4.75 0.54
C PRO A 249 11.05 -3.51 0.98
N ASP A 250 12.39 -3.60 0.98
CA ASP A 250 13.26 -2.44 0.94
C ASP A 250 13.29 -1.89 -0.51
N LEU A 251 12.78 -0.69 -0.71
CA LEU A 251 12.66 -0.06 -2.02
C LEU A 251 14.00 0.18 -2.71
N ASN A 252 15.06 0.47 -1.95
CA ASN A 252 16.40 0.66 -2.49
C ASN A 252 17.07 -0.66 -2.91
N ASN A 253 16.55 -1.82 -2.42
CA ASN A 253 17.08 -3.16 -2.67
C ASN A 253 15.98 -4.16 -3.06
N TYR A 254 14.90 -3.72 -3.70
CA TYR A 254 13.74 -4.56 -4.00
C TYR A 254 14.08 -5.84 -4.78
N THR A 255 15.11 -5.83 -5.61
CA THR A 255 15.57 -7.00 -6.38
C THR A 255 16.05 -8.16 -5.50
N LYS A 256 16.39 -7.90 -4.22
CA LYS A 256 16.74 -8.91 -3.22
C LYS A 256 15.54 -9.39 -2.41
N SER A 257 14.37 -8.77 -2.61
CA SER A 257 13.16 -9.13 -1.89
C SER A 257 12.55 -10.42 -2.44
N THR A 258 11.96 -11.21 -1.57
CA THR A 258 11.17 -12.38 -1.97
C THR A 258 9.85 -11.90 -2.61
N PRO A 259 9.24 -12.69 -3.53
CA PRO A 259 7.99 -12.32 -4.19
C PRO A 259 6.87 -11.96 -3.20
N ASP A 260 6.82 -12.62 -2.06
CA ASP A 260 5.84 -12.39 -0.99
C ASP A 260 5.87 -10.94 -0.45
N LYS A 261 7.05 -10.34 -0.33
CA LYS A 261 7.24 -8.95 0.10
C LYS A 261 6.78 -7.92 -0.94
N LEU A 262 6.68 -8.31 -2.21
CA LEU A 262 6.28 -7.42 -3.30
C LEU A 262 4.75 -7.35 -3.47
N ILE A 263 3.99 -8.14 -2.70
CA ILE A 263 2.53 -8.18 -2.77
C ILE A 263 1.94 -7.07 -1.91
N ASP A 264 1.14 -6.20 -2.53
CA ASP A 264 0.29 -5.27 -1.80
C ASP A 264 -0.99 -5.98 -1.32
N ARG A 265 -0.97 -6.49 -0.09
CA ARG A 265 -2.11 -7.18 0.51
C ARG A 265 -3.28 -6.26 0.80
N THR A 266 -3.05 -4.98 0.92
CA THR A 266 -4.07 -4.02 1.32
C THR A 266 -5.04 -3.72 0.19
N SER A 267 -4.54 -3.59 -1.05
CA SER A 267 -5.37 -3.28 -2.22
C SER A 267 -5.84 -4.51 -2.98
N ASN A 268 -5.05 -5.57 -3.04
CA ASN A 268 -5.37 -6.70 -3.92
C ASN A 268 -5.75 -8.00 -3.19
N TYR A 269 -5.43 -8.16 -1.89
CA TYR A 269 -5.82 -9.35 -1.15
C TYR A 269 -7.31 -9.31 -0.79
N THR A 270 -8.05 -10.25 -1.34
CA THR A 270 -9.49 -10.41 -1.09
C THR A 270 -9.71 -11.50 -0.06
N TYR A 271 -10.43 -11.19 1.00
CA TYR A 271 -10.71 -12.11 2.10
C TYR A 271 -12.13 -11.92 2.66
N GLU A 272 -12.62 -12.90 3.37
CA GLU A 272 -13.88 -12.80 4.09
C GLU A 272 -13.70 -11.96 5.35
N PRO A 273 -14.41 -10.82 5.51
CA PRO A 273 -14.18 -9.86 6.61
C PRO A 273 -14.65 -10.37 7.97
N GLY A 274 -15.45 -11.43 7.98
CA GLY A 274 -16.06 -11.96 9.19
C GLY A 274 -16.90 -10.91 9.93
N SER A 275 -16.86 -10.94 11.24
CA SER A 275 -17.75 -10.14 12.11
C SER A 275 -17.59 -8.62 11.98
N VAL A 276 -16.51 -8.09 11.36
CA VAL A 276 -16.42 -6.66 11.04
C VAL A 276 -17.55 -6.26 10.10
N PHE A 277 -17.95 -7.15 9.20
CA PHE A 277 -19.00 -6.88 8.21
C PHE A 277 -20.39 -6.64 8.81
N LYS A 278 -20.66 -7.13 10.03
CA LYS A 278 -21.98 -6.98 10.70
C LYS A 278 -22.43 -5.53 10.85
N ILE A 279 -21.50 -4.57 10.94
CA ILE A 279 -21.86 -3.15 11.05
C ILE A 279 -22.56 -2.64 9.78
N PHE A 280 -22.09 -3.07 8.61
CA PHE A 280 -22.70 -2.71 7.33
C PHE A 280 -24.02 -3.44 7.10
N THR A 281 -24.08 -4.72 7.49
CA THR A 281 -25.33 -5.51 7.47
C THR A 281 -26.40 -4.88 8.36
N ALA A 282 -26.06 -4.58 9.62
CA ALA A 282 -26.99 -3.97 10.57
C ALA A 282 -27.52 -2.63 10.07
N ALA A 283 -26.62 -1.75 9.62
CA ALA A 283 -26.98 -0.47 9.04
C ALA A 283 -27.89 -0.63 7.82
N SER A 284 -27.63 -1.61 6.95
CA SER A 284 -28.45 -1.91 5.77
C SER A 284 -29.86 -2.34 6.14
N LEU A 285 -30.01 -3.26 7.10
CA LEU A 285 -31.30 -3.78 7.52
C LEU A 285 -32.16 -2.74 8.24
N LEU A 286 -31.54 -1.89 9.06
CA LEU A 286 -32.19 -0.76 9.72
C LEU A 286 -32.67 0.29 8.71
N GLU A 287 -31.82 0.67 7.76
CA GLU A 287 -32.17 1.67 6.73
C GLU A 287 -33.30 1.20 5.81
N LEU A 288 -33.31 -0.08 5.47
CA LEU A 288 -34.36 -0.70 4.65
C LEU A 288 -35.67 -0.93 5.43
N GLY A 289 -35.67 -0.72 6.75
CA GLY A 289 -36.85 -0.85 7.61
C GLY A 289 -37.32 -2.28 7.86
N PHE A 290 -36.51 -3.29 7.53
CA PHE A 290 -36.83 -4.70 7.80
C PHE A 290 -36.66 -5.08 9.27
N ILE A 291 -35.89 -4.31 10.01
CA ILE A 291 -35.73 -4.37 11.46
C ILE A 291 -35.72 -2.95 12.03
N ASN A 292 -35.95 -2.84 13.32
CA ASN A 292 -35.82 -1.62 14.10
C ASN A 292 -35.03 -1.90 15.40
N GLU A 293 -34.80 -0.88 16.22
CA GLU A 293 -34.05 -0.97 17.46
C GLU A 293 -34.64 -1.96 18.49
N ASN A 294 -35.96 -2.20 18.46
CA ASN A 294 -36.67 -3.11 19.36
C ASN A 294 -36.80 -4.54 18.81
N THR A 295 -36.41 -4.76 17.53
CA THR A 295 -36.43 -6.11 16.95
C THR A 295 -35.43 -6.99 17.69
N SER A 296 -35.91 -8.13 18.21
CA SER A 296 -35.11 -9.02 19.05
C SER A 296 -35.17 -10.45 18.55
N TYR A 297 -34.15 -11.22 18.91
CA TYR A 297 -34.02 -12.64 18.62
C TYR A 297 -33.41 -13.38 19.81
N TYR A 298 -33.97 -14.55 20.15
CA TYR A 298 -33.40 -15.43 21.19
C TYR A 298 -32.32 -16.32 20.58
N CYS A 299 -31.06 -16.03 20.88
CA CYS A 299 -29.92 -16.81 20.46
C CYS A 299 -29.62 -17.96 21.43
N SER A 300 -29.96 -19.16 21.06
CA SER A 300 -29.61 -20.39 21.80
C SER A 300 -28.18 -20.89 21.53
N GLY A 301 -27.40 -20.17 20.73
CA GLY A 301 -26.07 -20.59 20.25
C GLY A 301 -26.10 -21.22 18.87
N THR A 302 -27.27 -21.62 18.35
CA THR A 302 -27.42 -22.23 17.02
C THR A 302 -28.64 -21.66 16.31
N TYR A 303 -28.46 -21.30 15.05
CA TYR A 303 -29.52 -20.90 14.13
C TYR A 303 -29.74 -22.00 13.09
N ASN A 304 -30.92 -22.64 13.15
CA ASN A 304 -31.32 -23.73 12.25
C ASN A 304 -32.17 -23.17 11.10
N PHE A 305 -31.88 -23.59 9.90
CA PHE A 305 -32.73 -23.31 8.74
C PHE A 305 -33.98 -24.18 8.75
N LYS A 306 -35.08 -23.70 8.14
CA LYS A 306 -36.29 -24.51 7.95
C LYS A 306 -36.01 -25.79 7.17
N ASN A 307 -35.06 -25.76 6.24
CA ASN A 307 -34.58 -26.94 5.52
C ASN A 307 -33.43 -27.56 6.32
N SER A 308 -33.67 -28.70 6.93
CA SER A 308 -32.70 -29.45 7.74
C SER A 308 -31.45 -29.93 6.98
N ALA A 309 -31.50 -29.96 5.64
CA ALA A 309 -30.33 -30.28 4.81
C ALA A 309 -29.31 -29.14 4.77
N VAL A 310 -29.68 -27.92 5.18
CA VAL A 310 -28.77 -26.76 5.25
C VAL A 310 -28.08 -26.75 6.60
N ALA A 311 -26.75 -26.80 6.60
CA ALA A 311 -25.97 -26.81 7.83
C ALA A 311 -26.23 -25.53 8.67
N PRO A 312 -26.39 -25.64 10.00
CA PRO A 312 -26.72 -24.53 10.88
C PRO A 312 -25.61 -23.48 10.94
N ILE A 313 -25.97 -22.29 11.41
CA ILE A 313 -25.04 -21.24 11.79
C ILE A 313 -24.89 -21.27 13.30
N THR A 314 -23.64 -21.14 13.79
CA THR A 314 -23.35 -21.22 15.22
C THR A 314 -22.68 -19.97 15.75
N CYS A 315 -22.94 -19.67 17.02
CA CYS A 315 -22.17 -18.74 17.86
C CYS A 315 -21.18 -19.53 18.72
N LEU A 316 -20.20 -18.84 19.28
CA LEU A 316 -19.26 -19.43 20.25
C LEU A 316 -19.97 -19.82 21.58
N ALA A 317 -21.03 -19.08 21.94
CA ALA A 317 -21.88 -19.33 23.10
C ALA A 317 -23.30 -18.81 22.84
N PRO A 318 -24.31 -19.28 23.60
CA PRO A 318 -25.64 -18.67 23.61
C PRO A 318 -25.57 -17.22 24.10
N HIS A 319 -26.33 -16.32 23.44
CA HIS A 319 -26.38 -14.90 23.84
C HIS A 319 -27.72 -14.49 24.47
N GLY A 320 -28.70 -15.39 24.53
CA GLY A 320 -30.06 -15.08 25.00
C GLY A 320 -30.79 -14.11 24.08
N ASN A 321 -31.63 -13.26 24.64
CA ASN A 321 -32.31 -12.23 23.87
C ASN A 321 -31.33 -11.14 23.40
N VAL A 322 -31.21 -10.95 22.10
CA VAL A 322 -30.36 -9.93 21.50
C VAL A 322 -31.18 -9.02 20.59
N THR A 323 -31.02 -7.73 20.75
CA THR A 323 -31.41 -6.69 19.78
C THR A 323 -30.30 -6.50 18.75
N ILE A 324 -30.49 -5.58 17.79
CA ILE A 324 -29.43 -5.27 16.83
C ILE A 324 -28.17 -4.69 17.52
N GLU A 325 -28.33 -3.88 18.57
CA GLU A 325 -27.21 -3.43 19.42
C GLU A 325 -26.49 -4.62 20.07
N GLY A 326 -27.25 -5.53 20.71
CA GLY A 326 -26.69 -6.75 21.31
C GLY A 326 -25.99 -7.66 20.30
N VAL A 327 -26.47 -7.72 19.05
CA VAL A 327 -25.81 -8.45 17.95
C VAL A 327 -24.45 -7.85 17.64
N ILE A 328 -24.32 -6.52 17.60
CA ILE A 328 -23.05 -5.84 17.33
C ILE A 328 -22.08 -6.01 18.49
N GLN A 329 -22.53 -5.78 19.73
CA GLN A 329 -21.72 -5.85 20.95
C GLN A 329 -21.21 -7.26 21.25
N ASN A 330 -22.08 -8.27 21.16
CA ASN A 330 -21.73 -9.68 21.40
C ASN A 330 -21.22 -10.39 20.15
N SER A 331 -21.22 -9.71 19.00
CA SER A 331 -20.88 -10.31 17.70
C SER A 331 -21.69 -11.57 17.36
N CYS A 332 -23.01 -11.55 17.63
CA CYS A 332 -23.90 -12.68 17.47
C CYS A 332 -24.11 -13.06 16.00
N ASN A 333 -23.64 -14.24 15.58
CA ASN A 333 -23.83 -14.75 14.22
C ASN A 333 -25.28 -15.16 13.97
N CYS A 334 -25.90 -15.85 14.94
CA CYS A 334 -27.28 -16.33 14.83
C CYS A 334 -28.27 -15.16 14.71
N GLY A 335 -28.08 -14.10 15.52
CA GLY A 335 -28.96 -12.93 15.49
C GLY A 335 -28.92 -12.18 14.16
N ILE A 336 -27.71 -11.88 13.65
CA ILE A 336 -27.59 -11.15 12.37
C ILE A 336 -28.07 -12.00 11.19
N ALA A 337 -27.83 -13.32 11.21
CA ALA A 337 -28.33 -14.25 10.21
C ALA A 337 -29.86 -14.24 10.21
N HIS A 338 -30.50 -14.38 11.38
CA HIS A 338 -31.95 -14.32 11.52
C HIS A 338 -32.53 -12.99 11.00
N PHE A 339 -31.97 -11.86 11.43
CA PHE A 339 -32.44 -10.54 11.00
C PHE A 339 -32.32 -10.33 9.49
N SER A 340 -31.29 -10.89 8.86
CA SER A 340 -31.11 -10.78 7.41
C SER A 340 -32.19 -11.49 6.61
N GLU A 341 -32.87 -12.51 7.17
CA GLU A 341 -33.88 -13.29 6.42
C GLU A 341 -35.12 -12.45 6.08
N SER A 342 -35.48 -11.48 6.91
CA SER A 342 -36.61 -10.58 6.66
C SER A 342 -36.46 -9.70 5.41
N CYS A 343 -35.22 -9.49 4.96
CA CYS A 343 -34.88 -8.65 3.81
C CYS A 343 -34.81 -9.46 2.51
N PRO A 344 -35.43 -9.01 1.40
CA PRO A 344 -35.24 -9.62 0.09
C PRO A 344 -33.78 -9.62 -0.36
N ASN A 345 -33.33 -10.69 -1.03
CA ASN A 345 -31.95 -10.84 -1.47
C ASN A 345 -31.45 -9.65 -2.31
N SER A 346 -32.29 -9.19 -3.26
CA SER A 346 -31.93 -8.06 -4.13
C SER A 346 -31.80 -6.74 -3.37
N ALA A 347 -32.71 -6.47 -2.42
CA ALA A 347 -32.65 -5.24 -1.61
C ALA A 347 -31.38 -5.23 -0.72
N PHE A 348 -31.09 -6.35 -0.07
CA PHE A 348 -29.88 -6.50 0.73
C PHE A 348 -28.59 -6.36 -0.09
N TYR A 349 -28.54 -7.05 -1.25
CA TYR A 349 -27.42 -6.94 -2.19
C TYR A 349 -27.20 -5.50 -2.64
N ASN A 350 -28.24 -4.83 -3.13
CA ASN A 350 -28.15 -3.47 -3.64
C ASN A 350 -27.69 -2.49 -2.54
N LYS A 351 -28.18 -2.64 -1.32
CA LYS A 351 -27.78 -1.79 -0.20
C LYS A 351 -26.29 -1.98 0.14
N LEU A 352 -25.79 -3.20 0.15
CA LEU A 352 -24.36 -3.47 0.33
C LEU A 352 -23.51 -2.93 -0.84
N ARG A 353 -24.06 -2.92 -2.06
CA ARG A 353 -23.42 -2.27 -3.23
C ARG A 353 -23.31 -0.76 -3.06
N GLU A 354 -24.28 -0.09 -2.43
CA GLU A 354 -24.21 1.34 -2.11
C GLU A 354 -23.07 1.64 -1.12
N PHE A 355 -22.74 0.70 -0.20
CA PHE A 355 -21.55 0.78 0.65
C PHE A 355 -20.22 0.60 -0.12
N GLY A 356 -20.25 0.19 -1.39
CA GLY A 356 -19.07 0.01 -2.25
C GLY A 356 -18.59 -1.43 -2.38
N PHE A 357 -19.19 -2.40 -1.69
CA PHE A 357 -18.74 -3.80 -1.77
C PHE A 357 -18.95 -4.40 -3.16
N GLY A 358 -17.94 -5.13 -3.64
CA GLY A 358 -17.92 -5.73 -4.96
C GLY A 358 -17.55 -4.74 -6.08
N THR A 359 -17.06 -3.53 -5.76
CA THR A 359 -16.48 -2.58 -6.72
C THR A 359 -15.12 -2.10 -6.24
N LYS A 360 -14.24 -1.73 -7.18
CA LYS A 360 -13.00 -1.05 -6.84
C LYS A 360 -13.30 0.30 -6.18
N THR A 361 -12.49 0.71 -5.22
CA THR A 361 -12.57 2.04 -4.59
C THR A 361 -12.07 3.13 -5.55
N GLY A 362 -11.18 2.75 -6.47
CA GLY A 362 -10.52 3.67 -7.39
C GLY A 362 -9.34 4.40 -6.78
N ILE A 363 -8.75 3.81 -5.72
CA ILE A 363 -7.49 4.31 -5.15
C ILE A 363 -6.39 4.32 -6.20
N GLU A 364 -5.48 5.27 -6.13
CA GLU A 364 -4.46 5.55 -7.16
C GLU A 364 -3.32 4.51 -7.19
N LEU A 365 -3.63 3.25 -6.86
CA LEU A 365 -2.67 2.12 -6.88
C LEU A 365 -3.02 1.10 -7.97
N PRO A 366 -2.00 0.45 -8.56
CA PRO A 366 -2.24 -0.61 -9.53
C PRO A 366 -2.73 -1.90 -8.85
N GLY A 367 -3.46 -2.72 -9.61
CA GLY A 367 -3.81 -4.08 -9.17
C GLY A 367 -4.93 -4.17 -8.13
N GLU A 368 -5.65 -3.08 -7.84
CA GLU A 368 -6.77 -3.11 -6.89
C GLU A 368 -7.80 -4.17 -7.27
N SER A 369 -8.22 -4.98 -6.27
CA SER A 369 -9.28 -5.96 -6.42
C SER A 369 -10.66 -5.35 -6.17
N ALA A 370 -11.64 -5.75 -6.98
CA ALA A 370 -13.04 -5.40 -6.75
C ALA A 370 -13.71 -6.23 -5.63
N GLY A 371 -13.00 -7.18 -5.04
CA GLY A 371 -13.60 -8.16 -4.14
C GLY A 371 -14.41 -9.21 -4.87
N ILE A 372 -15.09 -10.06 -4.11
CA ILE A 372 -15.94 -11.14 -4.61
C ILE A 372 -17.32 -11.01 -3.98
N PHE A 373 -18.31 -10.59 -4.76
CA PHE A 373 -19.68 -10.47 -4.31
C PHE A 373 -20.64 -11.01 -5.37
N ALA A 374 -21.08 -12.25 -5.19
CA ALA A 374 -21.97 -12.92 -6.13
C ALA A 374 -23.33 -12.23 -6.18
N THR A 375 -23.92 -12.18 -7.36
CA THR A 375 -25.28 -11.65 -7.58
C THR A 375 -26.35 -12.54 -6.96
N PRO A 376 -27.51 -11.99 -6.55
CA PRO A 376 -28.55 -12.72 -5.83
C PRO A 376 -29.12 -13.96 -6.54
N ASP A 377 -29.05 -14.02 -7.86
CA ASP A 377 -29.44 -15.18 -8.67
C ASP A 377 -28.59 -16.43 -8.41
N LYS A 378 -27.37 -16.23 -7.90
CA LYS A 378 -26.44 -17.31 -7.53
C LYS A 378 -26.51 -17.70 -6.05
N TRP A 379 -27.37 -17.04 -5.27
CA TRP A 379 -27.45 -17.28 -3.84
C TRP A 379 -28.26 -18.52 -3.50
N THR A 380 -27.72 -19.33 -2.60
CA THR A 380 -28.43 -20.43 -1.94
C THR A 380 -29.18 -19.91 -0.70
N LEU A 381 -29.98 -20.76 -0.06
CA LEU A 381 -30.66 -20.44 1.21
C LEU A 381 -29.68 -19.98 2.31
N ARG A 382 -28.45 -20.49 2.29
CA ARG A 382 -27.42 -20.16 3.27
C ARG A 382 -26.66 -18.88 2.92
N THR A 383 -26.57 -18.48 1.66
CA THR A 383 -25.67 -17.41 1.20
C THR A 383 -25.96 -16.08 1.89
N LYS A 384 -27.20 -15.56 1.87
CA LYS A 384 -27.54 -14.29 2.51
C LYS A 384 -27.24 -14.28 4.02
N PRO A 385 -27.71 -15.28 4.82
CA PRO A 385 -27.37 -15.34 6.23
C PRO A 385 -25.88 -15.40 6.52
N THR A 386 -25.07 -16.05 5.65
CA THR A 386 -23.60 -16.07 5.80
C THR A 386 -22.95 -14.75 5.40
N VAL A 387 -23.39 -14.11 4.32
CA VAL A 387 -22.96 -12.74 3.94
C VAL A 387 -23.25 -11.76 5.08
N ALA A 388 -24.36 -11.91 5.78
CA ALA A 388 -24.75 -11.02 6.88
C ALA A 388 -23.70 -10.93 8.01
N PHE A 389 -22.93 -11.98 8.25
CA PHE A 389 -21.83 -11.94 9.22
C PHE A 389 -20.42 -11.96 8.56
N GLY A 390 -20.34 -11.68 7.25
CA GLY A 390 -19.10 -11.46 6.54
C GLY A 390 -18.41 -12.73 6.05
N HIS A 391 -19.15 -13.79 5.76
CA HIS A 391 -18.70 -14.98 5.04
C HIS A 391 -19.40 -15.06 3.67
N ALA A 392 -18.89 -15.86 2.74
CA ALA A 392 -19.39 -15.94 1.36
C ALA A 392 -19.38 -14.58 0.60
N ILE A 393 -18.64 -13.63 1.09
CA ILE A 393 -18.30 -12.35 0.45
C ILE A 393 -16.80 -12.09 0.66
N GLY A 394 -16.09 -11.77 -0.41
CA GLY A 394 -14.68 -11.37 -0.35
C GLY A 394 -14.55 -9.88 -0.51
N VAL A 395 -13.86 -9.22 0.41
CA VAL A 395 -13.63 -7.77 0.39
C VAL A 395 -12.15 -7.44 0.53
N THR A 396 -11.74 -6.23 0.14
CA THR A 396 -10.43 -5.68 0.45
C THR A 396 -10.50 -4.83 1.73
N ALA A 397 -9.36 -4.57 2.34
CA ALA A 397 -9.27 -3.66 3.48
C ALA A 397 -9.68 -2.22 3.10
N LEU A 398 -9.37 -1.81 1.87
CA LEU A 398 -9.76 -0.50 1.33
C LEU A 398 -11.28 -0.35 1.26
N GLN A 399 -11.99 -1.36 0.79
CA GLN A 399 -13.46 -1.35 0.75
C GLN A 399 -14.07 -1.22 2.15
N LEU A 400 -13.48 -1.86 3.17
CA LEU A 400 -13.96 -1.75 4.56
C LEU A 400 -13.76 -0.35 5.12
N VAL A 401 -12.59 0.26 4.87
CA VAL A 401 -12.28 1.62 5.33
C VAL A 401 -13.16 2.64 4.60
N GLU A 402 -13.30 2.53 3.27
CA GLU A 402 -14.18 3.40 2.49
C GLU A 402 -15.63 3.31 2.95
N ALA A 403 -16.16 2.09 3.12
CA ALA A 403 -17.51 1.87 3.62
C ALA A 403 -17.72 2.44 5.03
N ALA A 404 -16.71 2.40 5.90
CA ALA A 404 -16.80 2.92 7.26
C ALA A 404 -16.89 4.44 7.33
N THR A 405 -16.46 5.19 6.28
CA THR A 405 -16.64 6.64 6.20
C THR A 405 -18.11 7.08 6.30
N VAL A 406 -19.03 6.19 5.92
CA VAL A 406 -20.49 6.38 6.02
C VAL A 406 -20.90 6.78 7.44
N PHE A 407 -20.34 6.11 8.44
CA PHE A 407 -20.70 6.35 9.84
C PHE A 407 -20.19 7.70 10.36
N ALA A 408 -19.07 8.19 9.83
CA ALA A 408 -18.50 9.48 10.20
C ALA A 408 -19.17 10.68 9.49
N ASN A 409 -19.88 10.45 8.37
CA ASN A 409 -20.36 11.51 7.48
C ASN A 409 -21.90 11.53 7.35
N GLY A 410 -22.62 11.20 8.42
CA GLY A 410 -24.08 11.27 8.41
C GLY A 410 -24.74 10.40 7.35
N GLY A 411 -24.13 9.25 7.07
CA GLY A 411 -24.62 8.28 6.10
C GLY A 411 -23.99 8.38 4.71
N GLU A 412 -23.11 9.34 4.45
CA GLU A 412 -22.46 9.55 3.16
C GLU A 412 -21.15 8.78 3.07
N ARG A 413 -20.96 8.00 2.00
CA ARG A 413 -19.70 7.32 1.68
C ARG A 413 -18.75 8.28 0.99
N ARG A 414 -17.57 8.48 1.58
CA ARG A 414 -16.47 9.26 1.00
C ARG A 414 -15.54 8.37 0.20
N GLY A 415 -15.16 8.80 -1.00
CA GLY A 415 -14.13 8.12 -1.78
C GLY A 415 -12.77 8.26 -1.10
N ILE A 416 -12.01 7.17 -1.07
CA ILE A 416 -10.65 7.19 -0.53
C ILE A 416 -9.64 7.67 -1.57
N SER A 417 -8.54 8.27 -1.13
CA SER A 417 -7.46 8.77 -1.98
C SER A 417 -6.11 8.71 -1.29
N LEU A 418 -5.05 8.55 -2.09
CA LEU A 418 -3.64 8.63 -1.67
C LEU A 418 -2.94 9.88 -2.19
N ILE A 419 -3.49 10.58 -3.20
CA ILE A 419 -2.88 11.78 -3.76
C ILE A 419 -3.59 13.02 -3.22
N SER A 420 -2.87 13.85 -2.49
CA SER A 420 -3.38 15.11 -1.96
C SER A 420 -3.25 16.26 -2.97
N LYS A 421 -2.09 16.38 -3.63
CA LYS A 421 -1.86 17.38 -4.67
C LYS A 421 -0.73 16.97 -5.61
N ILE A 422 -0.73 17.58 -6.79
CA ILE A 422 0.36 17.48 -7.77
C ILE A 422 0.83 18.90 -8.07
N THR A 423 2.16 19.09 -8.10
CA THR A 423 2.77 20.39 -8.46
C THR A 423 3.74 20.21 -9.62
N ASP A 424 3.98 21.29 -10.35
CA ASP A 424 5.14 21.34 -11.23
C ASP A 424 6.46 21.45 -10.43
N ALA A 425 7.57 21.56 -11.15
CA ALA A 425 8.91 21.66 -10.55
C ALA A 425 9.09 22.94 -9.72
N ASP A 426 8.35 24.00 -10.03
CA ASP A 426 8.42 25.31 -9.39
C ASP A 426 7.41 25.46 -8.23
N GLY A 427 6.65 24.40 -7.94
CA GLY A 427 5.71 24.35 -6.83
C GLY A 427 4.30 24.85 -7.16
N LYS A 428 4.00 25.20 -8.42
CA LYS A 428 2.64 25.57 -8.84
C LYS A 428 1.74 24.35 -8.78
N ILE A 429 0.59 24.48 -8.11
CA ILE A 429 -0.39 23.41 -7.99
C ILE A 429 -1.07 23.17 -9.34
N LEU A 430 -0.98 21.93 -9.84
CA LEU A 430 -1.63 21.45 -11.05
C LEU A 430 -2.90 20.66 -10.74
N TYR A 431 -2.91 19.97 -9.60
CA TYR A 431 -4.05 19.20 -9.10
C TYR A 431 -4.12 19.35 -7.58
N LEU A 432 -5.31 19.51 -7.06
CA LEU A 432 -5.62 19.47 -5.63
C LEU A 432 -6.79 18.50 -5.43
N HIS A 433 -6.60 17.55 -4.52
CA HIS A 433 -7.66 16.59 -4.18
C HIS A 433 -8.81 17.29 -3.46
N GLU A 434 -10.03 16.97 -3.89
CA GLU A 434 -11.26 17.37 -3.22
C GLU A 434 -12.03 16.11 -2.77
N PRO A 435 -12.44 16.05 -1.49
CA PRO A 435 -13.19 14.90 -0.98
C PRO A 435 -14.51 14.71 -1.74
N ARG A 436 -14.77 13.49 -2.22
CA ARG A 436 -15.94 13.15 -3.03
C ARG A 436 -16.94 12.32 -2.25
N THR A 437 -18.21 12.70 -2.28
CA THR A 437 -19.32 11.83 -1.85
C THR A 437 -19.68 10.89 -3.01
N LEU A 438 -19.61 9.58 -2.77
CA LEU A 438 -19.87 8.55 -3.78
C LEU A 438 -21.31 8.05 -3.73
N SER A 439 -21.90 7.96 -2.53
CA SER A 439 -23.25 7.47 -2.28
C SER A 439 -23.70 7.88 -0.88
N LYS A 440 -24.97 7.61 -0.58
CA LYS A 440 -25.54 7.77 0.77
C LYS A 440 -26.32 6.52 1.17
N PRO A 441 -25.63 5.46 1.57
CA PRO A 441 -26.24 4.15 1.87
C PRO A 441 -27.26 4.20 3.00
N VAL A 442 -27.09 5.09 3.99
CA VAL A 442 -27.96 5.18 5.16
C VAL A 442 -28.24 6.64 5.56
N SER A 443 -29.28 6.83 6.36
CA SER A 443 -29.62 8.12 6.97
C SER A 443 -28.61 8.50 8.06
N ALA A 444 -28.55 9.79 8.39
CA ALA A 444 -27.69 10.30 9.46
C ALA A 444 -28.06 9.69 10.84
N LYS A 445 -29.36 9.40 11.06
CA LYS A 445 -29.83 8.73 12.28
C LYS A 445 -29.18 7.34 12.39
N ILE A 446 -29.29 6.52 11.35
CA ILE A 446 -28.73 5.15 11.36
C ILE A 446 -27.21 5.20 11.53
N ALA A 447 -26.50 6.10 10.83
CA ALA A 447 -25.06 6.28 11.00
C ALA A 447 -24.68 6.59 12.46
N SER A 448 -25.40 7.53 13.11
CA SER A 448 -25.19 7.86 14.52
C SER A 448 -25.49 6.69 15.47
N ASP A 449 -26.60 5.98 15.23
CA ASP A 449 -26.99 4.85 16.09
C ASP A 449 -25.97 3.70 15.98
N MET A 450 -25.43 3.46 14.77
CA MET A 450 -24.37 2.47 14.57
C MET A 450 -23.10 2.79 15.37
N LEU A 451 -22.68 4.05 15.45
CA LEU A 451 -21.54 4.46 16.30
C LEU A 451 -21.79 4.15 17.78
N LYS A 452 -23.05 4.36 18.27
CA LYS A 452 -23.44 4.01 19.66
C LYS A 452 -23.41 2.47 19.87
N TYR A 453 -23.92 1.70 18.90
CA TYR A 453 -23.92 0.24 19.00
C TYR A 453 -22.51 -0.36 18.97
N MET A 454 -21.56 0.34 18.34
CA MET A 454 -20.14 -0.02 18.28
C MET A 454 -19.34 0.45 19.49
N ALA A 455 -19.94 1.09 20.51
CA ALA A 455 -19.24 1.60 21.69
C ALA A 455 -18.33 0.53 22.31
N ALA A 456 -17.04 0.80 22.38
CA ALA A 456 -16.01 -0.19 22.76
C ALA A 456 -16.20 -0.74 24.17
N GLU A 457 -16.61 0.12 25.11
CA GLU A 457 -16.79 -0.24 26.54
C GLU A 457 -17.88 -1.29 26.76
N LYS A 458 -18.84 -1.39 25.87
CA LYS A 458 -19.99 -2.29 25.98
C LYS A 458 -19.80 -3.65 25.30
N GLY A 459 -18.79 -3.81 24.42
CA GLY A 459 -18.67 -4.95 23.56
C GLY A 459 -17.40 -5.78 23.75
N ILE A 460 -17.27 -6.80 22.90
CA ILE A 460 -16.07 -7.67 22.83
C ILE A 460 -14.83 -6.90 22.34
N GLY A 461 -15.00 -5.71 21.79
CA GLY A 461 -13.93 -4.79 21.36
C GLY A 461 -13.29 -3.98 22.47
N ARG A 462 -13.69 -4.15 23.75
CA ARG A 462 -13.26 -3.32 24.89
C ARG A 462 -11.75 -3.16 25.05
N LYS A 463 -10.95 -4.11 24.55
CA LYS A 463 -9.48 -4.00 24.59
C LYS A 463 -8.90 -2.94 23.63
N ALA A 464 -9.68 -2.47 22.66
CA ALA A 464 -9.33 -1.32 21.85
C ALA A 464 -9.82 0.01 22.45
N GLY A 465 -10.72 -0.04 23.43
CA GLY A 465 -11.29 1.16 24.07
C GLY A 465 -10.26 1.92 24.89
N LEU A 466 -10.34 3.25 24.82
CA LEU A 466 -9.61 4.17 25.69
C LEU A 466 -10.55 4.68 26.77
N LYS A 467 -9.99 5.06 27.93
CA LYS A 467 -10.78 5.56 29.07
C LYS A 467 -11.23 7.02 28.89
N ASP A 468 -10.49 7.76 28.12
CA ASP A 468 -10.53 9.21 27.99
C ASP A 468 -10.92 9.71 26.59
N VAL A 469 -11.13 8.78 25.65
CA VAL A 469 -11.68 9.08 24.30
C VAL A 469 -12.68 7.98 23.94
N PRO A 470 -13.95 8.31 23.69
CA PRO A 470 -14.94 7.32 23.28
C PRO A 470 -14.57 6.73 21.91
N MET A 471 -14.62 5.40 21.80
CA MET A 471 -14.28 4.68 20.60
C MET A 471 -15.43 3.81 20.09
N ALA A 472 -15.71 3.86 18.80
CA ALA A 472 -16.60 2.93 18.11
C ALA A 472 -15.76 1.81 17.50
N VAL A 473 -15.97 0.56 17.94
CA VAL A 473 -15.08 -0.57 17.61
C VAL A 473 -15.86 -1.79 17.16
N LYS A 474 -15.35 -2.49 16.15
CA LYS A 474 -15.83 -3.83 15.79
C LYS A 474 -14.67 -4.77 15.49
N THR A 475 -14.62 -5.88 16.22
CA THR A 475 -13.66 -6.97 16.01
C THR A 475 -14.20 -7.99 15.03
N GLY A 476 -13.29 -8.63 14.29
CA GLY A 476 -13.56 -9.73 13.38
C GLY A 476 -12.63 -10.91 13.62
N THR A 477 -13.14 -12.08 13.32
CA THR A 477 -12.38 -13.34 13.23
C THR A 477 -13.03 -14.14 12.12
N ALA A 478 -12.31 -14.40 11.06
CA ALA A 478 -12.79 -15.15 9.92
C ALA A 478 -11.90 -16.37 9.67
N GLN A 479 -12.51 -17.52 9.40
CA GLN A 479 -11.80 -18.70 8.91
C GLN A 479 -11.42 -18.48 7.44
N ILE A 480 -10.25 -18.97 7.05
CA ILE A 480 -9.81 -18.88 5.66
C ILE A 480 -10.43 -20.03 4.84
N PRO A 481 -11.09 -19.74 3.70
CA PRO A 481 -11.62 -20.78 2.82
C PRO A 481 -10.51 -21.62 2.19
N GLU A 482 -10.66 -22.94 2.20
CA GLU A 482 -9.78 -23.93 1.56
C GLU A 482 -10.42 -24.56 0.30
N GLY A 483 -11.15 -23.77 -0.46
CA GLY A 483 -11.83 -24.20 -1.67
C GLY A 483 -12.85 -25.31 -1.41
N LYS A 484 -12.71 -26.47 -2.06
CA LYS A 484 -13.62 -27.61 -1.90
C LYS A 484 -13.58 -28.27 -0.51
N LEU A 485 -12.54 -28.03 0.28
CA LEU A 485 -12.39 -28.57 1.64
C LEU A 485 -13.18 -27.77 2.68
N GLY A 486 -13.79 -26.64 2.28
CA GLY A 486 -14.56 -25.77 3.17
C GLY A 486 -13.69 -24.71 3.83
N TYR A 487 -13.77 -24.57 5.16
CA TYR A 487 -13.03 -23.59 5.92
C TYR A 487 -11.91 -24.24 6.73
N SER A 488 -10.74 -23.59 6.76
CA SER A 488 -9.62 -24.02 7.57
C SER A 488 -10.00 -24.09 9.05
N LYS A 489 -9.47 -25.08 9.75
CA LYS A 489 -9.63 -25.22 11.21
C LYS A 489 -8.53 -24.52 11.98
N THR A 490 -7.44 -24.16 11.32
CA THR A 490 -6.21 -23.62 11.92
C THR A 490 -5.88 -22.22 11.46
N ASP A 491 -6.29 -21.87 10.24
CA ASP A 491 -5.92 -20.60 9.62
C ASP A 491 -7.07 -19.61 9.67
N PHE A 492 -6.81 -18.47 10.28
CA PHE A 492 -7.79 -17.41 10.53
C PHE A 492 -7.25 -16.06 10.10
N ILE A 493 -8.15 -15.12 9.89
CA ILE A 493 -7.84 -13.69 9.81
C ILE A 493 -8.46 -13.02 11.04
N ALA A 494 -7.60 -12.47 11.89
CA ALA A 494 -8.01 -11.66 13.03
C ALA A 494 -8.03 -10.19 12.62
N SER A 495 -9.13 -9.48 12.85
CA SER A 495 -9.25 -8.09 12.42
C SER A 495 -9.98 -7.20 13.42
N CYS A 496 -9.81 -5.89 13.28
CA CYS A 496 -10.53 -4.90 14.05
C CYS A 496 -10.60 -3.58 13.28
N ILE A 497 -11.77 -2.95 13.29
CA ILE A 497 -11.98 -1.58 12.81
C ILE A 497 -12.38 -0.70 13.99
N ALA A 498 -11.85 0.52 14.03
CA ALA A 498 -12.19 1.53 15.02
C ALA A 498 -12.39 2.90 14.36
N LEU A 499 -13.37 3.65 14.88
CA LEU A 499 -13.62 5.05 14.54
C LEU A 499 -13.54 5.86 15.83
N PHE A 500 -12.80 6.96 15.82
CA PHE A 500 -12.62 7.80 17.00
C PHE A 500 -12.41 9.29 16.65
N PRO A 501 -12.81 10.20 17.58
CA PRO A 501 -13.70 9.97 18.75
C PRO A 501 -15.08 9.49 18.29
N ALA A 502 -15.74 8.56 18.99
CA ALA A 502 -16.99 7.93 18.53
C ALA A 502 -18.16 8.90 18.35
N ASN A 503 -18.18 10.00 19.10
CA ASN A 503 -19.22 11.04 19.01
C ASN A 503 -19.07 11.95 17.77
N ALA A 504 -17.85 12.10 17.23
CA ALA A 504 -17.54 12.88 16.04
C ALA A 504 -16.30 12.30 15.34
N PRO A 505 -16.40 11.14 14.66
CA PRO A 505 -15.25 10.45 14.15
C PRO A 505 -14.42 11.30 13.18
N GLN A 506 -13.12 11.38 13.49
CA GLN A 506 -12.11 12.06 12.68
C GLN A 506 -11.18 11.05 12.00
N ILE A 507 -10.94 9.92 12.66
CA ILE A 507 -10.02 8.88 12.19
C ILE A 507 -10.73 7.53 12.14
N ILE A 508 -10.44 6.78 11.08
CA ILE A 508 -10.75 5.36 10.95
C ILE A 508 -9.43 4.60 10.98
N VAL A 509 -9.34 3.56 11.79
CA VAL A 509 -8.20 2.64 11.81
C VAL A 509 -8.71 1.23 11.60
N TYR A 510 -8.06 0.49 10.68
CA TYR A 510 -8.36 -0.90 10.40
C TYR A 510 -7.09 -1.74 10.36
N MET A 511 -7.07 -2.85 11.10
CA MET A 511 -5.97 -3.80 11.06
C MET A 511 -6.50 -5.22 10.86
N ALA A 512 -5.79 -6.00 10.03
CA ALA A 512 -6.00 -7.43 9.86
C ALA A 512 -4.67 -8.16 9.96
N VAL A 513 -4.65 -9.24 10.75
CA VAL A 513 -3.53 -10.16 10.93
C VAL A 513 -3.89 -11.48 10.27
N VAL A 514 -3.12 -11.87 9.25
CA VAL A 514 -3.34 -13.06 8.44
C VAL A 514 -2.60 -14.24 9.07
N LYS A 515 -3.33 -15.30 9.39
CA LYS A 515 -2.83 -16.56 9.98
C LYS A 515 -1.99 -16.35 11.25
N PRO A 516 -2.49 -15.64 12.28
CA PRO A 516 -1.78 -15.54 13.54
C PRO A 516 -1.63 -16.92 14.18
N LYS A 517 -0.49 -17.16 14.86
CA LYS A 517 -0.23 -18.40 15.60
C LYS A 517 -0.58 -18.21 17.09
N GLY A 518 -1.12 -19.25 17.70
CA GLY A 518 -1.52 -19.28 19.12
C GLY A 518 -2.93 -18.70 19.34
N MET A 519 -3.09 -17.39 19.29
CA MET A 519 -4.40 -16.72 19.44
C MET A 519 -4.96 -16.34 18.06
N ILE A 520 -6.29 -16.52 17.90
CA ILE A 520 -6.98 -16.30 16.61
C ILE A 520 -8.03 -15.20 16.65
N TYR A 521 -8.44 -14.75 17.84
CA TYR A 521 -9.55 -13.80 17.97
C TYR A 521 -9.08 -12.36 17.79
N GLY A 522 -9.75 -11.58 16.93
CA GLY A 522 -9.47 -10.17 16.71
C GLY A 522 -9.50 -9.33 18.00
N SER A 523 -10.33 -9.70 18.97
CA SER A 523 -10.38 -9.05 20.29
C SER A 523 -9.13 -9.27 21.15
N GLN A 524 -8.30 -10.26 20.84
CA GLN A 524 -7.07 -10.58 21.58
C GLN A 524 -5.82 -10.20 20.78
N VAL A 525 -5.84 -10.45 19.47
CA VAL A 525 -4.70 -10.24 18.57
C VAL A 525 -4.59 -8.79 18.12
N VAL A 526 -5.71 -8.16 17.75
CA VAL A 526 -5.73 -6.87 17.04
C VAL A 526 -6.24 -5.72 17.91
N ALA A 527 -7.31 -5.94 18.69
CA ALA A 527 -7.94 -4.85 19.45
C ALA A 527 -6.98 -4.11 20.40
N PRO A 528 -6.05 -4.75 21.14
CA PRO A 528 -5.06 -4.03 21.93
C PRO A 528 -4.18 -3.11 21.10
N VAL A 529 -3.71 -3.59 19.94
CA VAL A 529 -2.86 -2.81 19.01
C VAL A 529 -3.62 -1.58 18.48
N ILE A 530 -4.91 -1.74 18.15
CA ILE A 530 -5.78 -0.63 17.74
C ILE A 530 -5.89 0.43 18.84
N GLY A 531 -6.08 0.02 20.11
CA GLY A 531 -6.17 0.95 21.23
C GLY A 531 -4.89 1.76 21.44
N GLU A 532 -3.74 1.09 21.43
CA GLU A 532 -2.43 1.75 21.52
C GLU A 532 -2.21 2.71 20.34
N THR A 533 -2.48 2.26 19.13
CA THR A 533 -2.35 3.08 17.91
C THR A 533 -3.27 4.31 17.97
N ALA A 534 -4.52 4.13 18.39
CA ALA A 534 -5.46 5.24 18.53
C ALA A 534 -4.96 6.27 19.55
N SER A 535 -4.40 5.82 20.68
CA SER A 535 -3.83 6.72 21.69
C SER A 535 -2.68 7.56 21.11
N GLU A 536 -1.75 6.95 20.38
CA GLU A 536 -0.62 7.65 19.75
C GLU A 536 -1.08 8.64 18.66
N ILE A 537 -2.10 8.27 17.86
CA ILE A 537 -2.67 9.18 16.84
C ILE A 537 -3.40 10.36 17.50
N ILE A 538 -4.15 10.11 18.59
CA ILE A 538 -4.85 11.15 19.36
C ILE A 538 -3.84 12.15 19.92
N ASP A 539 -2.75 11.68 20.50
CA ASP A 539 -1.66 12.53 21.01
C ASP A 539 -1.00 13.32 19.90
N ARG A 540 -0.75 12.68 18.75
CA ARG A 540 -0.15 13.32 17.58
C ARG A 540 -0.97 14.48 17.03
N TYR A 541 -2.29 14.33 16.98
CA TYR A 541 -3.20 15.37 16.50
C TYR A 541 -3.69 16.33 17.58
N GLY A 542 -3.28 16.12 18.84
CA GLY A 542 -3.73 16.93 19.97
C GLY A 542 -5.25 16.86 20.18
N MET A 543 -5.86 15.69 19.91
CA MET A 543 -7.31 15.53 20.12
C MET A 543 -7.63 15.62 21.62
N THR A 544 -8.76 16.27 21.93
CA THR A 544 -9.21 16.45 23.31
C THR A 544 -9.49 15.09 23.98
N ARG A 545 -8.89 14.85 25.13
CA ARG A 545 -9.16 13.70 26.00
C ARG A 545 -10.09 14.13 27.13
N GLU A 546 -11.04 13.27 27.53
CA GLU A 546 -11.91 13.53 28.68
C GLU A 546 -11.08 13.64 29.97
N GLY A 547 -11.37 14.64 30.79
CA GLY A 547 -10.64 14.89 32.05
C GLY A 547 -9.32 15.64 31.89
N THR A 548 -8.92 16.03 30.67
CA THR A 548 -7.79 16.96 30.49
C THR A 548 -8.18 18.33 31.04
N ILE A 549 -7.42 18.80 32.01
CA ILE A 549 -7.56 20.17 32.50
C ILE A 549 -6.99 21.08 31.41
N ASN A 550 -7.83 21.88 30.76
CA ASN A 550 -7.36 22.99 29.93
C ASN A 550 -6.65 23.99 30.84
N ILE A 551 -5.33 23.95 30.84
CA ILE A 551 -4.53 25.00 31.46
C ILE A 551 -4.73 26.24 30.59
N GLN A 552 -5.58 27.14 31.05
CA GLN A 552 -5.64 28.48 30.48
C GLN A 552 -4.34 29.20 30.79
N HIS A 553 -3.44 29.26 29.82
CA HIS A 553 -2.26 30.10 29.92
C HIS A 553 -2.70 31.57 29.96
N SER A 554 -2.49 32.21 31.12
CA SER A 554 -2.61 33.67 31.28
C SER A 554 -1.44 34.43 30.62
N GLY A 555 -0.53 33.73 29.92
CA GLY A 555 0.65 34.30 29.29
C GLY A 555 0.67 34.03 27.77
N ARG A 556 1.26 34.97 27.02
CA ARG A 556 1.59 34.77 25.61
C ARG A 556 2.60 33.61 25.51
N ILE A 557 2.19 32.50 24.90
CA ILE A 557 3.18 31.55 24.37
C ILE A 557 3.82 32.28 23.18
N ALA A 558 5.01 32.84 23.38
CA ALA A 558 5.85 33.19 22.26
C ALA A 558 6.28 31.87 21.64
N ALA A 559 5.66 31.49 20.52
CA ALA A 559 6.24 30.46 19.68
C ALA A 559 7.67 30.94 19.39
N LYS A 560 8.68 30.15 19.82
CA LYS A 560 10.05 30.38 19.39
C LYS A 560 9.98 30.34 17.86
N PRO A 561 10.35 31.40 17.14
CA PRO A 561 10.30 31.34 15.70
C PRO A 561 11.12 30.13 15.28
N GLU A 562 10.54 29.28 14.44
CA GLU A 562 11.30 28.21 13.81
C GLU A 562 12.48 28.90 13.13
N GLU A 563 13.68 28.60 13.60
CA GLU A 563 14.89 29.06 12.92
C GLU A 563 14.87 28.39 11.55
N SER A 564 14.50 29.16 10.54
CA SER A 564 14.49 28.65 9.16
C SER A 564 15.93 28.28 8.79
N ILE A 565 16.15 26.99 8.55
CA ILE A 565 17.41 26.50 8.03
C ILE A 565 17.55 27.04 6.61
N THR A 566 18.53 27.90 6.38
CA THR A 566 18.86 28.38 5.03
C THR A 566 20.12 27.67 4.55
N VAL A 567 20.03 27.02 3.41
CA VAL A 567 21.18 26.40 2.73
C VAL A 567 21.70 27.39 1.71
N GLY A 568 22.80 28.06 2.09
CA GLY A 568 23.48 29.03 1.24
C GLY A 568 24.71 28.43 0.56
N LYS A 569 25.83 29.20 0.63
CA LYS A 569 27.12 28.75 0.12
C LYS A 569 27.90 27.85 1.09
N THR A 570 27.41 27.70 2.32
CA THR A 570 28.04 26.89 3.36
C THR A 570 27.04 25.94 3.98
N MET A 571 27.54 24.83 4.51
CA MET A 571 26.74 23.82 5.21
C MET A 571 26.18 24.41 6.51
N PRO A 572 24.84 24.41 6.71
CA PRO A 572 24.25 24.86 7.96
C PRO A 572 24.42 23.79 9.06
N ASN A 573 24.22 24.20 10.32
CA ASN A 573 24.10 23.26 11.41
C ASN A 573 22.71 22.56 11.36
N VAL A 574 22.73 21.25 11.20
CA VAL A 574 21.52 20.42 11.13
C VAL A 574 21.46 19.37 12.24
N ILE A 575 22.38 19.39 13.20
CA ILE A 575 22.37 18.49 14.36
C ILE A 575 21.10 18.74 15.18
N GLY A 576 20.44 17.66 15.61
CA GLY A 576 19.20 17.72 16.39
C GLY A 576 17.94 18.03 15.56
N LYS A 577 18.05 18.13 14.24
CA LYS A 577 16.91 18.34 13.34
C LYS A 577 16.35 17.02 12.84
N SER A 578 15.03 16.96 12.72
CA SER A 578 14.33 15.85 12.09
C SER A 578 14.38 15.95 10.55
N LYS A 579 14.12 14.86 9.85
CA LYS A 579 14.00 14.88 8.38
C LYS A 579 12.98 15.91 7.88
N LYS A 580 11.91 16.16 8.64
CA LYS A 580 10.90 17.17 8.32
C LYS A 580 11.49 18.59 8.33
N GLU A 581 12.27 18.92 9.34
CA GLU A 581 12.90 20.24 9.45
C GLU A 581 13.96 20.47 8.37
N LEU A 582 14.45 19.38 7.76
CA LEU A 582 15.47 19.42 6.71
C LEU A 582 14.90 19.50 5.29
N GLN A 583 13.60 19.75 5.13
CA GLN A 583 12.94 19.82 3.80
C GLN A 583 13.64 20.77 2.83
N ILE A 584 14.24 21.85 3.33
CA ILE A 584 14.98 22.78 2.49
C ILE A 584 16.15 22.14 1.76
N LEU A 585 16.76 21.07 2.31
CA LEU A 585 17.82 20.31 1.67
C LEU A 585 17.32 19.46 0.48
N PHE A 586 16.00 19.30 0.36
CA PHE A 586 15.36 18.46 -0.64
C PHE A 586 14.67 19.25 -1.74
N ASN A 587 14.74 20.58 -1.71
CA ASN A 587 14.17 21.35 -2.80
C ASN A 587 14.93 21.07 -4.10
N SER A 588 14.27 21.28 -5.24
CA SER A 588 14.80 20.92 -6.54
C SER A 588 16.18 21.54 -6.85
N ASP A 589 16.42 22.76 -6.38
CA ASP A 589 17.67 23.48 -6.66
C ASP A 589 18.83 22.91 -5.86
N ILE A 590 18.60 22.60 -4.58
CA ILE A 590 19.63 22.05 -3.70
C ILE A 590 19.88 20.57 -4.02
N SER A 591 18.83 19.78 -4.26
CA SER A 591 18.97 18.37 -4.63
C SER A 591 19.61 18.16 -6.01
N SER A 592 19.54 19.15 -6.90
CA SER A 592 20.27 19.13 -8.17
C SER A 592 21.77 19.44 -8.03
N ARG A 593 22.14 20.17 -7.00
CA ARG A 593 23.52 20.62 -6.74
C ARG A 593 24.27 19.71 -5.76
N LEU A 594 23.56 19.16 -4.75
CA LEU A 594 24.16 18.37 -3.68
C LEU A 594 23.62 16.95 -3.72
N LYS A 595 24.45 16.00 -3.31
CA LYS A 595 24.04 14.63 -3.08
C LYS A 595 23.79 14.41 -1.59
N ILE A 596 22.53 14.15 -1.20
CA ILE A 596 22.16 13.98 0.19
C ILE A 596 21.95 12.50 0.49
N LEU A 597 22.65 11.99 1.50
CA LEU A 597 22.54 10.63 2.00
C LEU A 597 22.04 10.65 3.44
N PHE A 598 21.08 9.77 3.73
CA PHE A 598 20.51 9.58 5.06
C PHE A 598 20.90 8.20 5.58
N GLU A 599 21.41 8.15 6.81
CA GLU A 599 21.71 6.91 7.52
C GLU A 599 20.96 6.91 8.85
N GLY A 600 20.06 5.96 9.09
CA GLY A 600 19.26 5.84 10.30
C GLY A 600 17.94 6.63 10.28
N GLU A 601 17.26 6.69 11.44
CA GLU A 601 15.95 7.32 11.66
C GLU A 601 15.99 8.19 12.93
N GLY A 602 15.08 9.18 13.03
CA GLY A 602 14.97 10.07 14.19
C GLY A 602 15.53 11.46 13.94
N TYR A 603 16.48 11.89 14.76
CA TYR A 603 17.10 13.21 14.69
C TYR A 603 18.56 13.11 14.27
N VAL A 604 19.06 14.09 13.52
CA VAL A 604 20.47 14.13 13.08
C VAL A 604 21.39 14.22 14.30
N TYR A 605 22.26 13.24 14.48
CA TYR A 605 23.31 13.28 15.51
C TYR A 605 24.71 13.51 14.93
N GLU A 606 24.90 13.27 13.64
CA GLU A 606 26.17 13.51 12.94
C GLU A 606 25.91 14.02 11.53
N GLN A 607 26.65 15.05 11.10
CA GLN A 607 26.60 15.60 9.75
C GLN A 607 27.97 15.65 9.10
N THR A 608 28.03 15.32 7.82
CA THR A 608 29.21 15.49 6.98
C THR A 608 28.78 16.15 5.66
N PRO A 609 29.33 17.31 5.25
CA PRO A 609 30.39 18.06 5.90
C PRO A 609 29.94 18.76 7.19
N LYS A 610 30.95 19.24 7.97
CA LYS A 610 30.66 20.01 9.20
C LYS A 610 30.05 21.37 8.87
N GLU A 611 29.36 21.96 9.84
CA GLU A 611 28.86 23.33 9.79
C GLU A 611 29.95 24.32 9.30
N GLY A 612 29.55 25.27 8.45
CA GLY A 612 30.43 26.28 7.88
C GLY A 612 31.28 25.85 6.69
N THR A 613 31.31 24.54 6.35
CA THR A 613 32.04 24.04 5.18
C THR A 613 31.44 24.61 3.89
N ALA A 614 32.26 25.14 2.97
CA ALA A 614 31.79 25.61 1.68
C ALA A 614 31.15 24.45 0.87
N LEU A 615 29.93 24.65 0.38
CA LEU A 615 29.20 23.70 -0.44
C LEU A 615 29.52 23.94 -1.92
N THR A 616 29.98 22.90 -2.58
CA THR A 616 30.27 22.90 -4.03
C THR A 616 29.28 21.98 -4.75
N ASP A 617 29.02 22.26 -6.01
CA ASP A 617 28.13 21.42 -6.82
C ASP A 617 28.69 19.99 -6.92
N GLY A 618 27.84 19.04 -6.71
CA GLY A 618 28.16 17.61 -6.65
C GLY A 618 28.65 17.12 -5.28
N MET A 619 28.79 17.97 -4.28
CA MET A 619 29.23 17.58 -2.94
C MET A 619 28.20 16.65 -2.29
N THR A 620 28.72 15.62 -1.60
CA THR A 620 27.88 14.71 -0.81
C THR A 620 27.69 15.24 0.61
N VAL A 621 26.43 15.32 1.03
CA VAL A 621 26.02 15.60 2.41
C VAL A 621 25.51 14.30 3.02
N ILE A 622 26.17 13.81 4.07
CA ILE A 622 25.77 12.62 4.82
C ILE A 622 25.18 13.07 6.14
N LEU A 623 23.96 12.67 6.43
CA LEU A 623 23.25 12.95 7.67
C LEU A 623 22.90 11.64 8.36
N LYS A 624 23.45 11.44 9.58
CA LYS A 624 23.19 10.24 10.37
C LYS A 624 22.15 10.56 11.44
N PHE A 625 21.13 9.72 11.55
CA PHE A 625 19.99 9.86 12.43
C PHE A 625 19.97 8.76 13.50
N GLN A 626 19.49 9.14 14.71
CA GLN A 626 19.24 8.21 15.81
C GLN A 626 17.96 8.58 16.56
#